data_a863598785d2004a81923c038a4dff9b
#
_entry.id   a863598785d2004a81923c038a4dff9b
#
_cell.length_a   1.000
_cell.length_b   1.000
_cell.length_c   1.000
_cell.angle_alpha   90.00
_cell.angle_beta   90.00
_cell.angle_gamma   90.00
#
_symmetry.space_group_name_H-M   'P 1'
#
loop_
_entity.id
_entity.type
_entity.pdbx_description
1 polymer ?
#
loop_
_entity_poly.entity_id
_entity_poly.type
_entity_poly.pdbx_seq_one_letter_code
_entity_poly.pdbx_strand_id
1 'polypeptide(L)'
;MIELKEASCSFSDGFGGKGLFTAVSPLSAHFSDGGRYAIVGESGSGKTTLARMIAGLQRPSGGSVFVDGEPIYGRKRAGKEHFRKVQIIQQNSASALDPKIPVGKSIEEPLLCFFHMEKEKRRERCRNLMELC
;
A
#
# COMPACT_ATOMS: atom_id res chain seq x y z
N MET A 1 4.06 14.19 -1.03
CA MET A 1 3.28 14.61 0.17
C MET A 1 2.07 13.70 0.35
N ILE A 2 1.79 13.24 1.61
CA ILE A 2 0.61 12.40 1.92
C ILE A 2 -0.25 13.15 2.95
N GLU A 3 -1.57 13.19 2.72
CA GLU A 3 -2.52 13.85 3.62
C GLU A 3 -3.72 12.93 3.90
N LEU A 4 -4.11 12.84 5.17
CA LEU A 4 -5.34 12.20 5.61
C LEU A 4 -6.30 13.27 6.11
N LYS A 5 -7.56 13.22 5.68
CA LYS A 5 -8.65 14.10 6.14
C LYS A 5 -9.76 13.25 6.71
N GLU A 6 -9.88 13.24 8.04
CA GLU A 6 -10.88 12.47 8.78
C GLU A 6 -10.95 11.00 8.31
N ALA A 7 -9.78 10.45 7.91
CA ALA A 7 -9.71 9.10 7.35
C ALA A 7 -9.95 8.07 8.44
N SER A 8 -10.91 7.19 8.23
CA SER A 8 -11.30 6.14 9.18
C SER A 8 -11.49 4.81 8.47
N CYS A 9 -11.37 3.71 9.22
CA CYS A 9 -11.62 2.38 8.68
C CYS A 9 -12.34 1.51 9.69
N SER A 10 -13.48 0.98 9.28
CA SER A 10 -14.27 0.02 10.05
C SER A 10 -14.54 -1.23 9.21
N PHE A 11 -14.57 -2.37 9.87
CA PHE A 11 -14.89 -3.67 9.28
C PHE A 11 -16.18 -4.19 9.88
N SER A 12 -17.01 -4.86 9.06
CA SER A 12 -18.19 -5.56 9.57
C SER A 12 -17.80 -6.94 10.08
N ASP A 13 -18.32 -7.33 11.22
CA ASP A 13 -18.25 -8.72 11.68
C ASP A 13 -19.01 -9.63 10.73
N GLY A 14 -18.28 -10.44 9.98
CA GLY A 14 -18.81 -11.27 8.86
C GLY A 14 -19.71 -12.43 9.27
N PHE A 15 -20.00 -12.63 10.56
CA PHE A 15 -20.87 -13.70 11.07
C PHE A 15 -22.22 -13.12 11.55
N GLY A 16 -23.08 -12.69 10.61
CA GLY A 16 -24.50 -12.42 10.95
C GLY A 16 -24.76 -11.33 12.00
N GLY A 17 -23.73 -10.72 12.54
CA GLY A 17 -23.79 -9.71 13.58
C GLY A 17 -23.79 -8.30 13.01
N LYS A 18 -24.61 -7.43 13.58
CA LYS A 18 -24.68 -5.99 13.26
C LYS A 18 -23.49 -5.20 13.87
N GLY A 19 -22.35 -5.86 14.21
CA GLY A 19 -21.17 -5.27 14.82
C GLY A 19 -20.27 -4.63 13.79
N LEU A 20 -19.96 -3.34 13.96
CA LEU A 20 -18.89 -2.63 13.25
C LEU A 20 -17.68 -2.54 14.17
N PHE A 21 -16.56 -3.12 13.77
CA PHE A 21 -15.28 -2.94 14.44
C PHE A 21 -14.53 -1.79 13.80
N THR A 22 -14.26 -0.73 14.55
CA THR A 22 -13.48 0.42 14.08
C THR A 22 -12.00 0.16 14.33
N ALA A 23 -11.27 -0.13 13.25
CA ALA A 23 -9.83 -0.36 13.29
C ALA A 23 -9.02 0.94 13.28
N VAL A 24 -9.53 1.99 12.64
CA VAL A 24 -8.93 3.33 12.63
C VAL A 24 -10.05 4.33 12.84
N SER A 25 -10.02 5.03 13.98
CA SER A 25 -10.90 6.17 14.25
C SER A 25 -10.59 7.32 13.30
N PRO A 26 -11.52 8.28 13.07
CA PRO A 26 -11.27 9.42 12.23
C PRO A 26 -9.97 10.13 12.61
N LEU A 27 -9.04 10.21 11.64
CA LEU A 27 -7.71 10.75 11.83
C LEU A 27 -7.37 11.71 10.69
N SER A 28 -6.89 12.89 11.05
CA SER A 28 -6.30 13.84 10.12
C SER A 28 -4.81 13.96 10.41
N ALA A 29 -3.99 13.78 9.37
CA ALA A 29 -2.54 13.81 9.47
C ALA A 29 -1.92 14.28 8.15
N HIS A 30 -0.72 14.84 8.24
CA HIS A 30 0.05 15.34 7.11
C HIS A 30 1.48 14.82 7.18
N PHE A 31 1.96 14.25 6.08
CA PHE A 31 3.33 13.73 5.94
C PHE A 31 4.01 14.48 4.78
N SER A 32 4.99 15.29 5.11
CA SER A 32 5.75 16.10 4.15
C SER A 32 6.70 15.22 3.34
N ASP A 33 7.05 15.66 2.14
CA ASP A 33 8.07 14.99 1.32
C ASP A 33 9.44 15.01 2.02
N GLY A 34 10.18 13.92 1.85
CA GLY A 34 11.50 13.73 2.46
C GLY A 34 11.47 13.53 3.98
N GLY A 35 10.32 13.64 4.63
CA GLY A 35 10.15 13.38 6.06
C GLY A 35 10.27 11.89 6.40
N ARG A 36 10.72 11.59 7.63
CA ARG A 36 10.70 10.26 8.22
C ARG A 36 9.75 10.25 9.40
N TYR A 37 8.74 9.40 9.34
CA TYR A 37 7.67 9.35 10.33
C TYR A 37 7.55 7.94 10.90
N ALA A 38 7.24 7.85 12.19
CA ALA A 38 6.95 6.59 12.86
C ALA A 38 5.51 6.60 13.38
N ILE A 39 4.77 5.52 13.11
CA ILE A 39 3.45 5.26 13.68
C ILE A 39 3.63 4.27 14.83
N VAL A 40 3.42 4.74 16.05
CA VAL A 40 3.63 3.97 17.29
C VAL A 40 2.29 3.68 17.95
N GLY A 41 2.19 2.51 18.60
CA GLY A 41 1.00 2.10 19.33
C GLY A 41 1.02 0.60 19.62
N GLU A 42 0.10 0.14 20.43
CA GLU A 42 -0.04 -1.27 20.81
C GLU A 42 -0.42 -2.19 19.66
N SER A 43 -0.25 -3.50 19.82
CA SER A 43 -0.75 -4.46 18.85
C SER A 43 -2.26 -4.31 18.70
N GLY A 44 -2.77 -4.35 17.47
CA GLY A 44 -4.20 -4.16 17.19
C GLY A 44 -4.68 -2.70 17.12
N SER A 45 -3.82 -1.70 17.38
CA SER A 45 -4.22 -0.28 17.35
C SER A 45 -4.45 0.32 15.95
N GLY A 46 -4.52 -0.50 14.91
CA GLY A 46 -4.84 -0.03 13.55
C GLY A 46 -3.67 0.43 12.68
N LYS A 47 -2.40 0.36 13.15
CA LYS A 47 -1.22 0.81 12.40
C LYS A 47 -1.11 0.19 11.00
N THR A 48 -1.28 -1.12 10.91
CA THR A 48 -1.24 -1.84 9.63
C THR A 48 -2.39 -1.45 8.73
N THR A 49 -3.58 -1.21 9.29
CA THR A 49 -4.75 -0.74 8.54
C THR A 49 -4.50 0.65 7.98
N LEU A 50 -3.95 1.56 8.80
CA LEU A 50 -3.58 2.91 8.37
C LEU A 50 -2.52 2.88 7.26
N ALA A 51 -1.45 2.07 7.41
CA ALA A 51 -0.45 1.90 6.37
C ALA A 51 -1.05 1.36 5.07
N ARG A 52 -1.97 0.39 5.14
CA ARG A 52 -2.69 -0.14 3.98
C ARG A 52 -3.62 0.89 3.33
N MET A 53 -4.25 1.78 4.12
CA MET A 53 -5.05 2.88 3.59
C MET A 53 -4.18 3.83 2.77
N ILE A 54 -3.02 4.22 3.30
CA ILE A 54 -2.05 5.09 2.61
C ILE A 54 -1.51 4.41 1.34
N ALA A 55 -1.20 3.11 1.42
CA ALA A 55 -0.72 2.33 0.28
C ALA A 55 -1.78 2.03 -0.80
N GLY A 56 -3.03 2.43 -0.60
CA GLY A 56 -4.10 2.16 -1.57
C GLY A 56 -4.66 0.73 -1.55
N LEU A 57 -4.26 -0.07 -0.56
CA LEU A 57 -4.66 -1.48 -0.42
C LEU A 57 -5.95 -1.65 0.40
N GLN A 58 -6.27 -0.67 1.24
CA GLN A 58 -7.48 -0.66 2.06
C GLN A 58 -8.21 0.66 1.86
N ARG A 59 -9.45 0.59 1.36
CA ARG A 59 -10.28 1.79 1.21
C ARG A 59 -10.74 2.29 2.58
N PRO A 60 -10.64 3.60 2.88
CA PRO A 60 -11.24 4.17 4.08
C PRO A 60 -12.77 4.01 4.06
N SER A 61 -13.35 3.80 5.23
CA SER A 61 -14.81 3.77 5.44
C SER A 61 -15.39 5.18 5.52
N GLY A 62 -14.59 6.15 5.95
CA GLY A 62 -14.92 7.57 6.02
C GLY A 62 -13.68 8.43 5.78
N GLY A 63 -13.91 9.69 5.46
CA GLY A 63 -12.83 10.63 5.14
C GLY A 63 -12.12 10.33 3.82
N SER A 64 -10.90 10.84 3.67
CA SER A 64 -10.14 10.72 2.43
C SER A 64 -8.64 10.68 2.68
N VAL A 65 -7.92 10.02 1.75
CA VAL A 65 -6.46 9.97 1.72
C VAL A 65 -5.99 10.57 0.39
N PHE A 66 -5.03 11.46 0.45
CA PHE A 66 -4.46 12.16 -0.71
C PHE A 66 -2.97 11.88 -0.83
N VAL A 67 -2.48 11.78 -2.05
CA VAL A 67 -1.05 11.76 -2.38
C VAL A 67 -0.80 12.84 -3.43
N ASP A 68 0.10 13.76 -3.13
CA ASP A 68 0.43 14.93 -3.97
C ASP A 68 -0.81 15.77 -4.36
N GLY A 69 -1.74 15.92 -3.42
CA GLY A 69 -3.00 16.64 -3.63
C GLY A 69 -4.10 15.85 -4.33
N GLU A 70 -3.80 14.68 -4.88
CA GLU A 70 -4.76 13.83 -5.59
C GLU A 70 -5.36 12.77 -4.65
N PRO A 71 -6.69 12.59 -4.63
CA PRO A 71 -7.33 11.58 -3.80
C PRO A 71 -7.01 10.17 -4.32
N ILE A 72 -6.54 9.30 -3.44
CA ILE A 72 -6.22 7.90 -3.79
C ILE A 72 -7.50 7.12 -4.16
N TYR A 73 -8.58 7.40 -3.43
CA TYR A 73 -9.86 6.72 -3.58
C TYR A 73 -10.90 7.71 -4.11
N GLY A 74 -11.28 7.54 -5.37
CA GLY A 74 -12.42 8.19 -5.97
C GLY A 74 -13.55 7.18 -6.26
N ARG A 75 -14.20 7.31 -7.42
CA ARG A 75 -15.19 6.32 -7.92
C ARG A 75 -14.55 4.96 -8.22
N LYS A 76 -13.25 4.90 -8.49
CA LYS A 76 -12.46 3.69 -8.78
C LYS A 76 -11.46 3.44 -7.65
N ARG A 77 -10.84 2.26 -7.65
CA ARG A 77 -9.70 1.93 -6.78
C ARG A 77 -8.50 2.80 -7.12
N ALA A 78 -7.51 2.85 -6.21
CA ALA A 78 -6.20 3.47 -6.46
C ALA A 78 -5.65 3.05 -7.83
N GLY A 79 -5.21 4.02 -8.62
CA GLY A 79 -4.71 3.79 -9.96
C GLY A 79 -3.25 3.32 -9.99
N LYS A 80 -2.76 2.91 -11.17
CA LYS A 80 -1.37 2.48 -11.37
C LYS A 80 -0.34 3.53 -10.92
N GLU A 81 -0.62 4.80 -11.17
CA GLU A 81 0.26 5.92 -10.76
C GLU A 81 0.42 6.00 -9.25
N HIS A 82 -0.63 5.73 -8.48
CA HIS A 82 -0.54 5.67 -7.02
C HIS A 82 0.42 4.57 -6.58
N PHE A 83 0.25 3.34 -7.10
CA PHE A 83 1.12 2.20 -6.75
C PHE A 83 2.57 2.37 -7.22
N ARG A 84 2.83 3.23 -8.18
CA ARG A 84 4.19 3.62 -8.57
C ARG A 84 4.82 4.59 -7.56
N LYS A 85 4.02 5.49 -6.99
CA LYS A 85 4.49 6.52 -6.03
C LYS A 85 4.60 6.00 -4.61
N VAL A 86 3.64 5.18 -4.18
CA VAL A 86 3.55 4.68 -2.81
C VAL A 86 3.76 3.17 -2.79
N GLN A 87 4.80 2.74 -2.08
CA GLN A 87 5.17 1.34 -1.93
C GLN A 87 5.08 0.93 -0.46
N ILE A 88 4.76 -0.33 -0.22
CA ILE A 88 4.72 -0.92 1.12
C ILE A 88 5.67 -2.11 1.19
N ILE A 89 6.47 -2.14 2.25
CA ILE A 89 7.29 -3.31 2.58
C ILE A 89 6.55 -4.08 3.69
N GLN A 90 6.22 -5.33 3.42
CA GLN A 90 5.53 -6.18 4.38
C GLN A 90 6.46 -6.57 5.54
N GLN A 91 5.90 -6.69 6.75
CA GLN A 91 6.64 -7.12 7.94
C GLN A 91 7.24 -8.53 7.76
N ASN A 92 6.51 -9.42 7.10
CA ASN A 92 6.98 -10.75 6.70
C ASN A 92 7.22 -10.77 5.20
N SER A 93 8.46 -10.54 4.78
CA SER A 93 8.86 -10.51 3.37
C SER A 93 8.66 -11.85 2.65
N ALA A 94 8.79 -12.97 3.35
CA ALA A 94 8.57 -14.29 2.77
C ALA A 94 7.12 -14.49 2.31
N SER A 95 6.14 -13.91 3.02
CA SER A 95 4.73 -13.98 2.64
C SER A 95 4.35 -13.02 1.49
N ALA A 96 5.25 -12.12 1.11
CA ALA A 96 5.03 -11.21 -0.01
C ALA A 96 5.27 -11.87 -1.38
N LEU A 97 5.97 -13.01 -1.40
CA LEU A 97 6.23 -13.78 -2.61
C LEU A 97 5.25 -14.95 -2.74
N ASP A 98 4.67 -15.14 -3.92
CA ASP A 98 3.88 -16.33 -4.22
C ASP A 98 4.85 -17.51 -4.44
N PRO A 99 4.80 -18.58 -3.62
CA PRO A 99 5.70 -19.74 -3.75
C PRO A 99 5.54 -20.50 -5.07
N LYS A 100 4.46 -20.26 -5.83
CA LYS A 100 4.21 -20.86 -7.13
C LYS A 100 4.84 -20.09 -8.28
N ILE A 101 5.33 -18.88 -8.04
CA ILE A 101 5.89 -18.01 -9.06
C ILE A 101 7.41 -17.90 -8.87
N PRO A 102 8.23 -18.15 -9.91
CA PRO A 102 9.67 -17.89 -9.83
C PRO A 102 9.96 -16.45 -9.39
N VAL A 103 10.90 -16.28 -8.46
CA VAL A 103 11.28 -14.97 -7.90
C VAL A 103 11.60 -13.94 -8.99
N GLY A 104 12.32 -14.33 -10.03
CA GLY A 104 12.62 -13.48 -11.18
C GLY A 104 11.37 -12.89 -11.85
N LYS A 105 10.27 -13.67 -11.94
CA LYS A 105 9.00 -13.14 -12.47
C LYS A 105 8.35 -12.11 -11.55
N SER A 106 8.41 -12.34 -10.24
CA SER A 106 7.90 -11.37 -9.27
C SER A 106 8.68 -10.04 -9.33
N ILE A 107 10.01 -10.10 -9.53
CA ILE A 107 10.84 -8.91 -9.72
C ILE A 107 10.57 -8.25 -11.10
N GLU A 108 10.28 -9.02 -12.15
CA GLU A 108 9.94 -8.49 -13.47
C GLU A 108 8.57 -7.79 -13.52
N GLU A 109 7.62 -8.17 -12.67
CA GLU A 109 6.24 -7.69 -12.72
C GLU A 109 6.10 -6.17 -12.70
N PRO A 110 6.74 -5.41 -11.79
CA PRO A 110 6.69 -3.95 -11.80
C PRO A 110 7.27 -3.34 -13.09
N LEU A 111 8.32 -3.95 -13.64
CA LEU A 111 8.93 -3.48 -14.89
C LEU A 111 7.99 -3.65 -16.09
N LEU A 112 7.20 -4.72 -16.09
CA LEU A 112 6.13 -4.94 -17.07
C LEU A 112 4.98 -3.96 -16.88
N CYS A 113 4.51 -3.83 -15.65
CA CYS A 113 3.29 -3.08 -15.35
C CYS A 113 3.46 -1.57 -15.53
N PHE A 114 4.62 -1.02 -15.18
CA PHE A 114 4.84 0.42 -15.13
C PHE A 114 5.75 0.98 -16.24
N PHE A 115 6.67 0.17 -16.78
CA PHE A 115 7.71 0.69 -17.67
C PHE A 115 7.65 0.15 -19.11
N HIS A 116 6.79 -0.84 -19.40
CA HIS A 116 6.67 -1.48 -20.74
C HIS A 116 8.03 -1.85 -21.35
N MET A 117 8.97 -2.30 -20.50
CA MET A 117 10.35 -2.58 -20.89
C MET A 117 10.45 -3.86 -21.73
N GLU A 118 11.33 -3.89 -22.71
CA GLU A 118 11.64 -5.06 -23.51
C GLU A 118 12.16 -6.23 -22.65
N LYS A 119 11.92 -7.45 -23.10
CA LYS A 119 12.16 -8.69 -22.33
C LYS A 119 13.63 -8.83 -21.90
N GLU A 120 14.56 -8.57 -22.81
CA GLU A 120 16.00 -8.69 -22.55
C GLU A 120 16.45 -7.69 -21.48
N LYS A 121 16.06 -6.44 -21.62
CA LYS A 121 16.36 -5.37 -20.67
C LYS A 121 15.76 -5.63 -19.27
N ARG A 122 14.54 -6.21 -19.23
CA ARG A 122 13.92 -6.60 -17.96
C ARG A 122 14.72 -7.68 -17.25
N ARG A 123 15.13 -8.73 -18.00
CA ARG A 123 15.91 -9.83 -17.44
C ARG A 123 17.27 -9.36 -16.91
N GLU A 124 17.94 -8.52 -17.68
CA GLU A 124 19.20 -7.89 -17.24
C GLU A 124 18.98 -7.08 -15.95
N ARG A 125 17.96 -6.22 -15.93
CA ARG A 125 17.64 -5.43 -14.75
C ARG A 125 17.31 -6.29 -13.53
N CYS A 126 16.55 -7.36 -13.70
CA CYS A 126 16.25 -8.32 -12.64
C CYS A 126 17.50 -9.02 -12.12
N ARG A 127 18.41 -9.43 -13.01
CA ARG A 127 19.69 -10.04 -12.62
C ARG A 127 20.49 -9.07 -11.78
N ASN A 128 20.68 -7.86 -12.24
CA ASN A 128 21.43 -6.83 -11.51
C ASN A 128 20.80 -6.52 -10.14
N LEU A 129 19.48 -6.51 -10.02
CA LEU A 129 18.80 -6.34 -8.73
C LEU A 129 19.03 -7.51 -7.78
N MET A 130 19.02 -8.75 -8.29
CA MET A 130 19.30 -9.95 -7.49
C MET A 130 20.76 -10.04 -7.04
N GLU A 131 21.70 -9.49 -7.82
CA GLU A 131 23.13 -9.43 -7.45
C GLU A 131 23.42 -8.39 -6.38
N LEU A 132 22.53 -7.39 -6.20
CA LEU A 132 22.65 -6.36 -5.16
C LEU A 132 22.11 -6.80 -3.79
N CYS A 133 21.34 -7.88 -3.71
CA CYS A 133 20.74 -8.42 -2.49
C CYS A 133 21.45 -9.67 -1.99
#